data_80f2efc7155bfa2b19ed1c16c5f66c74
#
_entry.id   80f2efc7155bfa2b19ed1c16c5f66c74
#
_cell.length_a   1.000
_cell.length_b   1.000
_cell.length_c   1.000
_cell.angle_alpha   90.00
_cell.angle_beta   90.00
_cell.angle_gamma   90.00
#
_symmetry.space_group_name_H-M   'P 1'
#
loop_
_entity.id
_entity.type
_entity.pdbx_description
1 polymer ?
#
loop_
_entity_poly.entity_id
_entity_poly.type
_entity_poly.pdbx_seq_one_letter_code
_entity_poly.pdbx_strand_id
1 'polypeptide(L)'
;VLYAALPVMILALGLMVERISHSRYWDTSLVLVIEDDAANGPDHVDGHRTVALAAGPWVRRAGVDHTLYTGCSVLRCIEDVFGLPAMSQFDARVNGLEHIFARRPDTRAFRHRPANIDVGETNMAGAFGQAESDGMDFSVADRVPYDVLNRILWHSVRGVDAPSPPPVRSGFALGLSRPVPDDGDD
;
A
#
# COMPACT_ATOMS: atom_id res chain seq x y z
N VAL A 1 15.65 3.24 -9.88
CA VAL A 1 14.68 2.34 -10.52
C VAL A 1 13.40 2.24 -9.68
N LEU A 2 13.48 2.11 -8.37
CA LEU A 2 12.28 1.97 -7.49
C LEU A 2 11.42 3.23 -7.45
N TYR A 3 12.01 4.40 -7.62
CA TYR A 3 11.32 5.69 -7.51
C TYR A 3 10.28 5.93 -8.60
N ALA A 4 10.53 5.43 -9.81
CA ALA A 4 9.61 5.54 -10.93
C ALA A 4 8.51 4.46 -10.91
N ALA A 5 8.72 3.35 -10.20
CA ALA A 5 7.80 2.23 -10.23
C ALA A 5 6.44 2.57 -9.59
N LEU A 6 6.43 3.18 -8.41
CA LEU A 6 5.19 3.51 -7.70
C LEU A 6 4.30 4.50 -8.47
N PRO A 7 4.79 5.64 -8.98
CA PRO A 7 4.01 6.53 -9.83
C PRO A 7 3.47 5.87 -11.10
N VAL A 8 4.27 5.01 -11.73
CA VAL A 8 3.83 4.23 -12.91
C VAL A 8 2.71 3.27 -12.55
N MET A 9 2.81 2.56 -11.44
CA MET A 9 1.76 1.66 -10.96
C MET A 9 0.46 2.41 -10.65
N ILE A 10 0.55 3.56 -9.98
CA ILE A 10 -0.62 4.40 -9.66
C ILE A 10 -1.25 4.95 -10.94
N LEU A 11 -0.44 5.38 -11.91
CA LEU A 11 -0.93 5.82 -13.21
C LEU A 11 -1.62 4.67 -13.96
N ALA A 12 -1.02 3.49 -14.00
CA ALA A 12 -1.59 2.30 -14.63
C ALA A 12 -2.93 1.91 -13.99
N LEU A 13 -3.01 1.97 -12.65
CA LEU A 13 -4.26 1.75 -11.92
C LEU A 13 -5.32 2.78 -12.31
N GLY A 14 -4.96 4.06 -12.38
CA GLY A 14 -5.87 5.12 -12.81
C GLY A 14 -6.43 4.88 -14.22
N LEU A 15 -5.57 4.50 -15.17
CA LEU A 15 -5.97 4.15 -16.54
C LEU A 15 -6.89 2.91 -16.57
N MET A 16 -6.59 1.90 -15.75
CA MET A 16 -7.42 0.70 -15.65
C MET A 16 -8.82 1.03 -15.12
N VAL A 17 -8.92 1.78 -14.04
CA VAL A 17 -10.22 2.19 -13.46
C VAL A 17 -10.99 3.06 -14.45
N GLU A 18 -10.31 3.98 -15.16
CA GLU A 18 -10.95 4.75 -16.22
C GLU A 18 -11.54 3.84 -17.30
N ARG A 19 -10.77 2.88 -17.78
CA ARG A 19 -11.23 1.93 -18.81
C ARG A 19 -12.45 1.14 -18.35
N ILE A 20 -12.42 0.61 -17.14
CA ILE A 20 -13.56 -0.11 -16.54
C ILE A 20 -14.77 0.81 -16.41
N SER A 21 -14.57 2.05 -15.95
CA SER A 21 -15.65 2.99 -15.72
C SER A 21 -16.37 3.48 -16.98
N HIS A 22 -15.74 3.34 -18.15
CA HIS A 22 -16.34 3.62 -19.45
C HIS A 22 -16.92 2.37 -20.12
N SER A 23 -16.87 1.23 -19.46
CA SER A 23 -17.44 -0.01 -19.99
C SER A 23 -18.91 -0.18 -19.57
N ARG A 24 -19.62 -1.06 -20.29
CA ARG A 24 -21.00 -1.45 -19.95
C ARG A 24 -21.12 -2.18 -18.60
N TYR A 25 -20.03 -2.57 -18.00
CA TYR A 25 -20.01 -3.30 -16.74
C TYR A 25 -19.91 -2.38 -15.52
N TRP A 26 -19.68 -1.08 -15.74
CA TRP A 26 -19.41 -0.14 -14.65
C TRP A 26 -20.48 -0.15 -13.57
N ASP A 27 -21.76 -0.14 -13.96
CA ASP A 27 -22.89 -0.02 -13.02
C ASP A 27 -22.93 -1.16 -11.98
N THR A 28 -22.29 -2.29 -12.30
CA THR A 28 -22.21 -3.47 -11.44
C THR A 28 -20.78 -3.82 -11.02
N SER A 29 -19.83 -2.90 -11.20
CA SER A 29 -18.43 -3.14 -10.89
C SER A 29 -18.05 -2.64 -9.51
N LEU A 30 -17.25 -3.43 -8.82
CA LEU A 30 -16.49 -3.04 -7.64
C LEU A 30 -15.02 -3.41 -7.88
N VAL A 31 -14.15 -2.41 -7.85
CA VAL A 31 -12.69 -2.57 -7.95
C VAL A 31 -12.12 -2.37 -6.56
N LEU A 32 -11.50 -3.40 -6.03
CA LEU A 32 -10.76 -3.37 -4.78
C LEU A 32 -9.27 -3.54 -5.10
N VAL A 33 -8.45 -2.71 -4.51
CA VAL A 33 -7.01 -2.71 -4.70
C VAL A 33 -6.34 -2.75 -3.34
N ILE A 34 -5.53 -3.75 -3.15
CA ILE A 34 -4.69 -3.93 -1.96
C ILE A 34 -3.28 -4.30 -2.41
N GLU A 35 -2.32 -4.03 -1.57
CA GLU A 35 -0.97 -4.55 -1.70
C GLU A 35 -0.96 -6.00 -1.18
N ASP A 36 -0.24 -6.86 -1.84
CA ASP A 36 -0.14 -8.28 -1.50
C ASP A 36 0.80 -8.54 -0.33
N ASP A 37 1.88 -7.76 -0.22
CA ASP A 37 2.89 -7.90 0.82
C ASP A 37 3.46 -6.55 1.25
N ALA A 38 3.23 -6.20 2.50
CA ALA A 38 3.78 -4.97 3.07
C ALA A 38 5.28 -5.13 3.34
N ALA A 39 6.09 -4.26 2.75
CA ALA A 39 7.55 -4.33 2.81
C ALA A 39 8.17 -3.99 4.19
N ASN A 40 7.42 -3.98 5.28
CA ASN A 40 7.91 -3.70 6.64
C ASN A 40 8.80 -2.44 6.73
N GLY A 41 8.39 -1.40 6.03
CA GLY A 41 9.10 -0.12 6.00
C GLY A 41 8.80 0.78 7.19
N PRO A 42 9.50 1.91 7.33
CA PRO A 42 9.18 2.90 8.34
C PRO A 42 7.82 3.55 8.03
N ASP A 43 6.83 3.24 8.81
CA ASP A 43 5.54 3.89 8.82
C ASP A 43 5.28 4.47 10.21
N HIS A 44 4.66 5.66 10.28
CA HIS A 44 4.40 6.34 11.54
C HIS A 44 3.23 5.71 12.34
N VAL A 45 2.52 4.77 11.77
CA VAL A 45 1.42 4.03 12.41
C VAL A 45 1.81 2.56 12.61
N ASP A 46 2.11 1.84 11.53
CA ASP A 46 2.42 0.42 11.56
C ASP A 46 3.21 0.03 10.30
N GLY A 47 4.35 -0.62 10.46
CA GLY A 47 5.19 -1.08 9.35
C GLY A 47 4.56 -2.14 8.45
N HIS A 48 3.45 -2.73 8.87
CA HIS A 48 2.67 -3.68 8.06
C HIS A 48 1.45 -3.02 7.37
N ARG A 49 1.26 -1.72 7.58
CA ARG A 49 0.17 -0.99 6.96
C ARG A 49 0.43 -0.79 5.48
N THR A 50 -0.56 -1.15 4.67
CA THR A 50 -0.51 -1.00 3.22
C THR A 50 -1.57 -0.03 2.71
N VAL A 51 -1.53 0.23 1.40
CA VAL A 51 -2.53 1.03 0.70
C VAL A 51 -3.71 0.14 0.36
N ALA A 52 -4.93 0.62 0.64
CA ALA A 52 -6.16 0.00 0.17
C ALA A 52 -7.02 1.04 -0.54
N LEU A 53 -7.49 0.72 -1.74
CA LEU A 53 -8.33 1.59 -2.53
C LEU A 53 -9.57 0.84 -3.01
N ALA A 54 -10.68 1.55 -3.09
CA ALA A 54 -11.91 1.03 -3.66
C ALA A 54 -12.48 1.99 -4.69
N ALA A 55 -12.96 1.47 -5.82
CA ALA A 55 -13.61 2.24 -6.85
C ALA A 55 -14.83 1.47 -7.41
N GLY A 56 -15.90 2.18 -7.67
CA GLY A 56 -17.13 1.64 -8.20
C GLY A 56 -18.28 2.62 -8.01
N PRO A 57 -19.39 2.44 -8.71
CA PRO A 57 -20.55 3.33 -8.58
C PRO A 57 -21.11 3.39 -7.16
N TRP A 58 -21.02 2.30 -6.43
CA TRP A 58 -21.54 2.19 -5.07
C TRP A 58 -20.53 2.60 -4.00
N VAL A 59 -19.29 2.92 -4.37
CA VAL A 59 -18.27 3.38 -3.44
C VAL A 59 -18.37 4.89 -3.22
N ARG A 60 -18.25 5.34 -1.98
CA ARG A 60 -18.22 6.78 -1.66
C ARG A 60 -17.00 7.43 -2.29
N ARG A 61 -17.22 8.38 -3.21
CA ARG A 61 -16.13 9.09 -3.88
C ARG A 61 -15.37 10.00 -2.91
N ALA A 62 -14.05 10.02 -3.06
CA ALA A 62 -13.14 10.84 -2.27
C ALA A 62 -13.29 10.63 -0.75
N GLY A 63 -13.86 9.51 -0.33
CA GLY A 63 -13.95 9.13 1.07
C GLY A 63 -12.62 8.58 1.56
N VAL A 64 -12.32 8.85 2.83
CA VAL A 64 -11.28 8.17 3.59
C VAL A 64 -11.98 7.46 4.74
N ASP A 65 -11.70 6.19 4.92
CA ASP A 65 -12.19 5.39 6.03
C ASP A 65 -11.03 5.02 6.94
N HIS A 66 -11.19 5.22 8.24
CA HIS A 66 -10.15 4.98 9.25
C HIS A 66 -10.40 3.69 10.05
N THR A 67 -11.37 2.89 9.63
CA THR A 67 -11.61 1.58 10.23
C THR A 67 -10.42 0.67 9.98
N LEU A 68 -10.07 -0.13 10.97
CA LEU A 68 -9.04 -1.16 10.80
C LEU A 68 -9.56 -2.26 9.88
N TYR A 69 -8.95 -2.37 8.72
CA TYR A 69 -9.19 -3.44 7.76
C TYR A 69 -7.94 -4.31 7.60
N THR A 70 -8.15 -5.54 7.20
CA THR A 70 -7.10 -6.49 6.85
C THR A 70 -7.37 -7.10 5.47
N GLY A 71 -6.46 -7.89 4.93
CA GLY A 71 -6.71 -8.64 3.71
C GLY A 71 -7.96 -9.53 3.81
N CYS A 72 -8.25 -10.07 5.00
CA CYS A 72 -9.47 -10.83 5.24
C CYS A 72 -10.75 -9.97 5.14
N SER A 73 -10.68 -8.66 5.40
CA SER A 73 -11.82 -7.75 5.19
C SER A 73 -12.22 -7.65 3.73
N VAL A 74 -11.24 -7.71 2.83
CA VAL A 74 -11.48 -7.72 1.37
C VAL A 74 -12.11 -9.05 0.96
N LEU A 75 -11.62 -10.18 1.46
CA LEU A 75 -12.23 -11.49 1.23
C LEU A 75 -13.67 -11.52 1.73
N ARG A 76 -13.93 -11.01 2.94
CA ARG A 76 -15.27 -10.91 3.49
C ARG A 76 -16.19 -10.08 2.61
N CYS A 77 -15.72 -8.97 2.07
CA CYS A 77 -16.51 -8.17 1.13
C CYS A 77 -16.89 -8.95 -0.13
N ILE A 78 -15.98 -9.75 -0.66
CA ILE A 78 -16.25 -10.61 -1.83
C ILE A 78 -17.30 -11.67 -1.47
N GLU A 79 -17.16 -12.31 -0.32
CA GLU A 79 -18.12 -13.29 0.18
C GLU A 79 -19.53 -12.67 0.33
N ASP A 80 -19.63 -11.50 0.93
CA ASP A 80 -20.90 -10.80 1.12
C ASP A 80 -21.55 -10.41 -0.21
N VAL A 81 -20.76 -9.92 -1.19
CA VAL A 81 -21.27 -9.56 -2.52
C VAL A 81 -21.85 -10.77 -3.26
N PHE A 82 -21.24 -11.94 -3.09
CA PHE A 82 -21.68 -13.18 -3.77
C PHE A 82 -22.58 -14.07 -2.91
N GLY A 83 -22.86 -13.67 -1.67
CA GLY A 83 -23.66 -14.48 -0.74
C GLY A 83 -22.98 -15.77 -0.32
N LEU A 84 -21.66 -15.78 -0.28
CA LEU A 84 -20.86 -16.93 0.13
C LEU A 84 -20.69 -16.99 1.66
N PRO A 85 -20.62 -18.20 2.23
CA PRO A 85 -20.25 -18.33 3.64
C PRO A 85 -18.79 -17.96 3.84
N ALA A 86 -18.44 -17.52 5.04
CA ALA A 86 -17.05 -17.29 5.41
C ALA A 86 -16.22 -18.59 5.28
N MET A 87 -15.04 -18.48 4.70
CA MET A 87 -14.14 -19.64 4.50
C MET A 87 -13.40 -20.03 5.78
N SER A 88 -13.21 -19.09 6.70
CA SER A 88 -12.47 -19.30 7.94
C SER A 88 -13.01 -18.42 9.08
N GLN A 89 -12.50 -18.69 10.28
CA GLN A 89 -12.80 -17.84 11.44
C GLN A 89 -12.21 -16.41 11.30
N PHE A 90 -11.18 -16.23 10.47
CA PHE A 90 -10.53 -14.94 10.30
C PHE A 90 -11.40 -13.98 9.50
N ASP A 91 -11.86 -14.39 8.32
CA ASP A 91 -12.76 -13.61 7.48
C ASP A 91 -14.17 -13.47 8.11
N ALA A 92 -14.64 -14.46 8.89
CA ALA A 92 -15.90 -14.37 9.60
C ALA A 92 -15.94 -13.31 10.71
N ARG A 93 -14.80 -12.83 11.20
CA ARG A 93 -14.72 -11.94 12.38
C ARG A 93 -14.04 -10.61 12.15
N VAL A 94 -13.62 -10.32 10.93
CA VAL A 94 -13.03 -9.02 10.59
C VAL A 94 -14.10 -7.95 10.42
N ASN A 95 -13.68 -6.69 10.44
CA ASN A 95 -14.54 -5.58 10.01
C ASN A 95 -14.82 -5.72 8.52
N GLY A 96 -16.08 -5.72 8.14
CA GLY A 96 -16.51 -5.67 6.74
C GLY A 96 -16.31 -4.29 6.14
N LEU A 97 -16.38 -4.20 4.81
CA LEU A 97 -16.19 -2.95 4.08
C LEU A 97 -17.48 -2.12 3.90
N GLU A 98 -18.55 -2.41 4.62
CA GLU A 98 -19.87 -1.77 4.46
C GLU A 98 -19.79 -0.24 4.59
N HIS A 99 -18.85 0.29 5.36
CA HIS A 99 -18.69 1.73 5.56
C HIS A 99 -18.17 2.50 4.35
N ILE A 100 -17.55 1.80 3.38
CA ILE A 100 -17.09 2.47 2.16
C ILE A 100 -18.20 2.69 1.14
N PHE A 101 -19.35 2.03 1.29
CA PHE A 101 -20.42 2.09 0.30
C PHE A 101 -21.33 3.31 0.48
N ALA A 102 -21.81 3.81 -0.65
CA ALA A 102 -22.79 4.87 -0.72
C ALA A 102 -24.23 4.30 -0.74
N ARG A 103 -25.16 5.05 -0.23
CA ARG A 103 -26.59 4.66 -0.27
C ARG A 103 -27.20 4.75 -1.68
N ARG A 104 -26.59 5.50 -2.57
CA ARG A 104 -27.01 5.67 -3.97
C ARG A 104 -25.79 5.58 -4.87
N PRO A 105 -25.91 4.92 -6.02
CA PRO A 105 -24.79 4.80 -6.92
C PRO A 105 -24.48 6.13 -7.63
N ASP A 106 -23.21 6.36 -7.87
CA ASP A 106 -22.71 7.41 -8.74
C ASP A 106 -22.05 6.75 -9.95
N THR A 107 -22.79 6.64 -11.03
CA THR A 107 -22.37 5.92 -12.25
C THR A 107 -21.50 6.78 -13.17
N ARG A 108 -21.17 8.01 -12.80
CA ARG A 108 -20.28 8.85 -13.61
C ARG A 108 -18.94 8.14 -13.80
N ALA A 109 -18.49 8.11 -15.05
CA ALA A 109 -17.21 7.52 -15.38
C ALA A 109 -16.05 8.23 -14.65
N PHE A 110 -15.04 7.47 -14.30
CA PHE A 110 -13.80 7.98 -13.74
C PHE A 110 -12.93 8.56 -14.87
N ARG A 111 -12.18 9.60 -14.55
CA ARG A 111 -11.09 10.11 -15.39
C ARG A 111 -9.81 10.07 -14.60
N HIS A 112 -8.79 9.40 -15.14
CA HIS A 112 -7.48 9.42 -14.52
C HIS A 112 -6.88 10.83 -14.55
N ARG A 113 -6.02 11.12 -13.61
CA ARG A 113 -5.19 12.33 -13.66
C ARG A 113 -3.85 11.95 -14.29
N PRO A 114 -3.35 12.73 -15.25
CA PRO A 114 -1.98 12.55 -15.74
C PRO A 114 -0.99 12.60 -14.57
N ALA A 115 0.10 11.89 -14.70
CA ALA A 115 1.19 12.01 -13.73
C ALA A 115 1.66 13.46 -13.66
N ASN A 116 1.88 13.95 -12.47
CA ASN A 116 2.43 15.30 -12.22
C ASN A 116 3.96 15.28 -12.08
N ILE A 117 4.57 14.16 -12.36
CA ILE A 117 6.02 13.93 -12.40
C ILE A 117 6.37 13.27 -13.73
N ASP A 118 7.62 13.39 -14.13
CA ASP A 118 8.13 12.63 -15.27
C ASP A 118 8.29 11.16 -14.85
N VAL A 119 7.43 10.29 -15.38
CA VAL A 119 7.48 8.84 -15.10
C VAL A 119 8.68 8.14 -15.76
N GLY A 120 9.37 8.84 -16.65
CA GLY A 120 10.64 8.39 -17.25
C GLY A 120 11.88 8.90 -16.52
N GLU A 121 11.71 9.69 -15.45
CA GLU A 121 12.83 10.22 -14.69
C GLU A 121 13.64 9.08 -14.04
N THR A 122 14.93 9.16 -14.19
CA THR A 122 15.90 8.24 -13.57
C THR A 122 16.75 8.99 -12.55
N ASN A 123 17.25 8.26 -11.55
CA ASN A 123 18.17 8.85 -10.58
C ASN A 123 19.43 9.37 -11.28
N MET A 124 19.85 10.57 -10.91
CA MET A 124 21.12 11.12 -11.40
C MET A 124 22.30 10.35 -10.78
N ALA A 125 23.40 10.29 -11.52
CA ALA A 125 24.67 9.80 -11.00
C ALA A 125 25.07 10.58 -9.73
N GLY A 126 25.47 9.87 -8.68
CA GLY A 126 25.79 10.47 -7.39
C GLY A 126 24.58 10.80 -6.50
N ALA A 127 23.39 10.29 -6.83
CA ALA A 127 22.22 10.40 -5.96
C ALA A 127 22.52 9.83 -4.56
N PHE A 128 21.84 10.36 -3.53
CA PHE A 128 22.01 9.89 -2.15
C PHE A 128 21.82 8.37 -2.05
N GLY A 129 22.78 7.70 -1.44
CA GLY A 129 22.74 6.25 -1.24
C GLY A 129 22.90 5.40 -2.50
N GLN A 130 23.32 5.99 -3.65
CA GLN A 130 23.48 5.22 -4.88
C GLN A 130 24.46 4.06 -4.71
N ALA A 131 25.65 4.29 -4.18
CA ALA A 131 26.67 3.25 -4.01
C ALA A 131 26.20 2.12 -3.08
N GLU A 132 25.47 2.46 -2.02
CA GLU A 132 24.88 1.49 -1.11
C GLU A 132 23.77 0.68 -1.81
N SER A 133 22.91 1.35 -2.57
CA SER A 133 21.84 0.70 -3.35
C SER A 133 22.37 -0.19 -4.47
N ASP A 134 23.42 0.24 -5.18
CA ASP A 134 24.05 -0.53 -6.25
C ASP A 134 24.70 -1.81 -5.70
N GLY A 135 25.11 -1.83 -4.43
CA GLY A 135 25.66 -3.00 -3.76
C GLY A 135 24.63 -3.97 -3.17
N MET A 136 23.33 -3.63 -3.23
CA MET A 136 22.28 -4.49 -2.68
C MET A 136 21.89 -5.62 -3.64
N ASP A 137 21.57 -6.78 -3.08
CA ASP A 137 21.09 -7.93 -3.84
C ASP A 137 19.57 -7.92 -3.94
N PHE A 138 19.04 -7.41 -5.06
CA PHE A 138 17.62 -7.41 -5.37
C PHE A 138 17.15 -8.69 -6.12
N SER A 139 18.02 -9.68 -6.29
CA SER A 139 17.68 -10.90 -7.06
C SER A 139 16.78 -11.86 -6.29
N VAL A 140 16.76 -11.76 -4.97
CA VAL A 140 15.97 -12.61 -4.07
C VAL A 140 15.26 -11.73 -3.05
N ALA A 141 14.00 -12.07 -2.75
CA ALA A 141 13.24 -11.41 -1.71
C ALA A 141 13.97 -11.47 -0.35
N ASP A 142 13.78 -10.44 0.47
CA ASP A 142 14.28 -10.31 1.85
C ASP A 142 15.81 -10.29 2.04
N ARG A 143 16.58 -10.17 0.95
CA ARG A 143 18.05 -10.00 1.04
C ARG A 143 18.52 -8.58 1.21
N VAL A 144 17.66 -7.64 0.89
CA VAL A 144 17.98 -6.22 0.99
C VAL A 144 17.89 -5.76 2.44
N PRO A 145 18.87 -5.02 2.96
CA PRO A 145 18.78 -4.42 4.29
C PRO A 145 17.74 -3.27 4.25
N TYR A 146 16.51 -3.57 4.59
CA TYR A 146 15.37 -2.65 4.44
C TYR A 146 15.52 -1.35 5.19
N ASP A 147 16.14 -1.33 6.35
CA ASP A 147 16.42 -0.11 7.11
C ASP A 147 17.34 0.86 6.33
N VAL A 148 18.34 0.33 5.64
CA VAL A 148 19.22 1.12 4.77
C VAL A 148 18.47 1.60 3.54
N LEU A 149 17.75 0.69 2.86
CA LEU A 149 16.95 1.04 1.68
C LEU A 149 15.89 2.10 2.01
N ASN A 150 15.15 1.93 3.11
CA ASN A 150 14.13 2.88 3.53
C ASN A 150 14.72 4.26 3.83
N ARG A 151 15.90 4.33 4.43
CA ARG A 151 16.63 5.59 4.64
C ARG A 151 16.98 6.24 3.28
N ILE A 152 17.47 5.48 2.33
CA ILE A 152 17.79 5.97 0.98
C ILE A 152 16.52 6.52 0.32
N LEU A 153 15.44 5.76 0.34
CA LEU A 153 14.15 6.18 -0.23
C LEU A 153 13.60 7.43 0.46
N TRP A 154 13.67 7.51 1.79
CA TRP A 154 13.25 8.69 2.52
C TRP A 154 13.99 9.95 2.08
N HIS A 155 15.33 9.89 2.07
CA HIS A 155 16.15 11.02 1.70
C HIS A 155 16.04 11.39 0.22
N SER A 156 15.77 10.43 -0.66
CA SER A 156 15.54 10.70 -2.07
C SER A 156 14.25 11.50 -2.31
N VAL A 157 13.23 11.29 -1.45
CA VAL A 157 11.93 12.00 -1.56
C VAL A 157 11.94 13.32 -0.80
N ARG A 158 12.50 13.33 0.39
CA ARG A 158 12.38 14.42 1.35
C ARG A 158 13.60 15.35 1.37
N GLY A 159 14.68 14.95 0.72
CA GLY A 159 15.96 15.62 0.74
C GLY A 159 16.92 15.05 1.78
N VAL A 160 18.21 15.22 1.52
CA VAL A 160 19.30 14.61 2.31
C VAL A 160 19.33 15.05 3.77
N ASP A 161 18.82 16.25 4.07
CA ASP A 161 18.81 16.83 5.41
C ASP A 161 17.50 16.52 6.17
N ALA A 162 16.52 15.86 5.55
CA ALA A 162 15.26 15.57 6.20
C ALA A 162 15.43 14.48 7.29
N PRO A 163 15.01 14.73 8.55
CA PRO A 163 15.11 13.71 9.57
C PRO A 163 14.23 12.51 9.21
N SER A 164 14.81 11.31 9.25
CA SER A 164 14.03 10.08 9.10
C SER A 164 13.11 9.90 10.30
N PRO A 165 11.82 9.57 10.10
CA PRO A 165 10.95 9.26 11.22
C PRO A 165 11.45 8.01 11.96
N PRO A 166 11.26 7.93 13.27
CA PRO A 166 11.56 6.70 13.99
C PRO A 166 10.63 5.59 13.48
N PRO A 167 11.12 4.35 13.37
CA PRO A 167 10.27 3.23 13.01
C PRO A 167 9.17 3.04 14.06
N VAL A 168 7.92 3.08 13.62
CA VAL A 168 6.78 2.74 14.46
C VAL A 168 6.34 1.34 14.06
N ARG A 169 6.23 0.46 15.03
CA ARG A 169 5.85 -0.95 14.81
C ARG A 169 4.41 -1.17 15.26
N SER A 170 3.77 -2.19 14.69
CA SER A 170 2.40 -2.54 15.07
C SER A 170 2.29 -2.89 16.57
N GLY A 171 1.10 -2.76 17.11
CA GLY A 171 0.80 -3.17 18.48
C GLY A 171 1.18 -4.63 18.77
N PHE A 172 1.18 -5.49 17.74
CA PHE A 172 1.63 -6.89 17.83
C PHE A 172 3.15 -7.00 18.00
N ALA A 173 3.92 -6.05 17.47
CA ALA A 173 5.37 -6.03 17.54
C ALA A 173 5.90 -5.23 18.75
N LEU A 174 5.08 -4.42 19.41
CA LEU A 174 5.49 -3.61 20.56
C LEU A 174 6.05 -4.45 21.73
N GLY A 175 5.60 -5.70 21.85
CA GLY A 175 6.13 -6.64 22.85
C GLY A 175 7.48 -7.28 22.47
N LEU A 176 7.85 -7.24 21.19
CA LEU A 176 9.07 -7.86 20.67
C LEU A 176 10.25 -6.89 20.52
N SER A 177 10.01 -5.61 20.74
CA SER A 177 11.01 -4.55 20.60
C SER A 177 11.82 -4.28 21.89
N ARG A 178 11.79 -5.17 22.87
CA ARG A 178 12.78 -5.13 23.96
C ARG A 178 14.14 -5.46 23.34
N PRO A 179 15.17 -4.62 23.57
CA PRO A 179 16.52 -5.07 23.27
C PRO A 179 16.73 -6.41 23.97
N VAL A 180 17.10 -7.43 23.24
CA VAL A 180 17.66 -8.62 23.87
C VAL A 180 18.85 -8.12 24.67
N PRO A 181 18.92 -8.34 25.99
CA PRO A 181 20.12 -8.01 26.73
C PRO A 181 21.27 -8.72 26.00
N ASP A 182 22.33 -8.00 25.71
CA ASP A 182 23.58 -8.58 25.29
C ASP A 182 24.04 -9.41 26.52
N ASP A 183 23.68 -10.69 26.50
CA ASP A 183 24.21 -11.66 27.44
C ASP A 183 25.66 -11.85 27.03
N GLY A 184 26.51 -10.89 27.45
CA GLY A 184 27.94 -10.99 27.30
C GLY A 184 28.39 -12.34 27.81
N ASP A 185 28.66 -13.25 26.89
CA ASP A 185 29.40 -14.47 27.18
C ASP A 185 30.80 -14.09 27.67
N ASP A 186 31.01 -14.24 28.98
CA ASP A 186 32.33 -14.33 29.59
C ASP A 186 33.01 -15.68 29.20
#